data_1f296f5e237a8c0d420c14fc89bc2749
#
_entry.id   1f296f5e237a8c0d420c14fc89bc2749
#
_cell.length_a   1.000
_cell.length_b   1.000
_cell.length_c   1.000
_cell.angle_alpha   90.00
_cell.angle_beta   90.00
_cell.angle_gamma   90.00
#
_symmetry.space_group_name_H-M   'P 1'
#
loop_
_entity.id
_entity.type
_entity.pdbx_description
1 polymer ?
#
loop_
_entity_poly.entity_id
_entity_poly.type
_entity_poly.pdbx_seq_one_letter_code
_entity_poly.pdbx_strand_id
1 'polypeptide(L)'
;MKKAILITLLLFVATVASAQKKEKIRGSKIVTVEQPEVAHFDNLEVFDNFEIFLIKGEKCALEIEADDNLHEVISAEVTSNTLRLSTTKDVSGAKKLSVRVTYTNSFKMAVSRDDSNVTALAEVNLDDATFKCYDNSRLFINANIKNFTLITNDKSKTELNLKSDDAVLELSTNSTVKALIAAPKIKCDMYQRASATIEGDVDDFKLRMDNNSTFIGKKLTAKNVSLIMEGSSKATVFAVDKLSLEASGKSEIFFHGNGKLDVKRFVDDVSLHKRSR
;
A
#
# COMPACT_ATOMS: atom_id res chain seq x y z
N MET A 1 27.93 -32.40 -27.90
CA MET A 1 28.56 -31.35 -27.06
C MET A 1 28.50 -29.97 -27.73
N LYS A 2 28.89 -29.77 -28.99
CA LYS A 2 28.85 -28.43 -29.64
C LYS A 2 27.45 -27.81 -29.76
N LYS A 3 26.38 -28.58 -29.95
CA LYS A 3 25.00 -28.08 -30.02
C LYS A 3 24.43 -27.65 -28.66
N ALA A 4 24.85 -28.32 -27.56
CA ALA A 4 24.45 -27.95 -26.20
C ALA A 4 25.11 -26.64 -25.77
N ILE A 5 26.36 -26.41 -26.13
CA ILE A 5 27.10 -25.17 -25.84
C ILE A 5 26.47 -23.99 -26.59
N LEU A 6 25.99 -24.20 -27.82
CA LEU A 6 25.34 -23.14 -28.61
C LEU A 6 23.99 -22.73 -28.02
N ILE A 7 23.20 -23.68 -27.52
CA ILE A 7 21.92 -23.41 -26.85
C ILE A 7 22.13 -22.67 -25.51
N THR A 8 23.17 -23.03 -24.75
CA THR A 8 23.51 -22.36 -23.49
C THR A 8 23.98 -20.92 -23.75
N LEU A 9 24.74 -20.68 -24.81
CA LEU A 9 25.18 -19.33 -25.22
C LEU A 9 24.01 -18.47 -25.68
N LEU A 10 23.01 -19.04 -26.40
CA LEU A 10 21.81 -18.32 -26.84
C LEU A 10 20.90 -17.95 -25.66
N LEU A 11 20.78 -18.82 -24.64
CA LEU A 11 20.04 -18.52 -23.41
C LEU A 11 20.71 -17.41 -22.57
N PHE A 12 22.04 -17.33 -22.58
CA PHE A 12 22.77 -16.28 -21.85
C PHE A 12 22.64 -14.91 -22.51
N VAL A 13 22.52 -14.84 -23.84
CA VAL A 13 22.30 -13.58 -24.58
C VAL A 13 20.89 -13.03 -24.37
N ALA A 14 19.88 -13.90 -24.15
CA ALA A 14 18.50 -13.46 -23.91
C ALA A 14 18.28 -12.79 -22.53
N THR A 15 19.17 -12.99 -21.56
CA THR A 15 19.05 -12.39 -20.22
C THR A 15 19.70 -11.01 -20.08
N VAL A 16 20.43 -10.53 -21.08
CA VAL A 16 21.08 -9.21 -21.04
C VAL A 16 20.20 -8.08 -21.61
N ALA A 17 19.00 -8.41 -22.10
CA ALA A 17 18.15 -7.46 -22.81
C ALA A 17 17.06 -6.84 -21.95
N SER A 18 17.37 -6.23 -20.80
CA SER A 18 16.40 -5.31 -20.22
C SER A 18 16.86 -4.56 -18.97
N ALA A 19 17.80 -3.66 -19.14
CA ALA A 19 17.94 -2.51 -18.28
C ALA A 19 18.47 -1.34 -19.11
N GLN A 20 17.79 -0.99 -20.18
CA GLN A 20 18.05 0.32 -20.81
C GLN A 20 17.57 1.38 -19.80
N LYS A 21 18.54 2.02 -19.16
CA LYS A 21 18.30 3.18 -18.31
C LYS A 21 17.59 4.24 -19.15
N LYS A 22 16.43 4.71 -18.72
CA LYS A 22 15.70 5.78 -19.38
C LYS A 22 16.65 6.99 -19.61
N GLU A 23 16.57 7.61 -20.78
CA GLU A 23 17.25 8.88 -21.04
C GLU A 23 16.72 9.94 -20.06
N LYS A 24 17.62 10.81 -19.56
CA LYS A 24 17.22 11.85 -18.62
C LYS A 24 16.68 13.07 -19.32
N ILE A 25 15.60 13.63 -18.77
CA ILE A 25 15.05 14.92 -19.16
C ILE A 25 14.91 15.81 -17.93
N ARG A 26 15.22 17.10 -18.10
CA ARG A 26 15.02 18.09 -17.04
C ARG A 26 13.84 18.97 -17.38
N GLY A 27 12.98 19.23 -16.37
CA GLY A 27 11.85 20.12 -16.53
C GLY A 27 12.25 21.56 -16.85
N SER A 28 11.48 22.22 -17.73
CA SER A 28 11.68 23.60 -18.20
C SER A 28 11.35 24.64 -17.16
N LYS A 29 10.57 24.29 -16.12
CA LYS A 29 9.99 25.18 -15.10
C LYS A 29 8.81 26.04 -15.56
N ILE A 30 8.36 25.88 -16.80
CA ILE A 30 7.16 26.52 -17.34
C ILE A 30 6.04 25.50 -17.26
N VAL A 31 5.09 25.72 -16.36
CA VAL A 31 4.00 24.77 -16.11
C VAL A 31 2.83 25.06 -17.05
N THR A 32 2.34 24.00 -17.70
CA THR A 32 1.15 24.00 -18.56
C THR A 32 0.19 22.87 -18.16
N VAL A 33 -1.05 22.96 -18.61
CA VAL A 33 -2.10 21.99 -18.32
C VAL A 33 -2.63 21.41 -19.63
N GLU A 34 -2.71 20.08 -19.69
CA GLU A 34 -3.34 19.35 -20.78
C GLU A 34 -4.44 18.44 -20.25
N GLN A 35 -5.50 18.25 -21.04
CA GLN A 35 -6.63 17.38 -20.73
C GLN A 35 -6.84 16.37 -21.86
N PRO A 36 -5.98 15.34 -21.96
CA PRO A 36 -6.12 14.33 -22.99
C PRO A 36 -7.40 13.50 -22.77
N GLU A 37 -8.03 13.13 -23.87
CA GLU A 37 -9.12 12.17 -23.81
C GLU A 37 -8.62 10.82 -23.32
N VAL A 38 -9.37 10.17 -22.44
CA VAL A 38 -9.06 8.87 -21.91
C VAL A 38 -10.25 7.93 -22.03
N ALA A 39 -10.01 6.70 -22.42
CA ALA A 39 -11.02 5.66 -22.39
C ALA A 39 -11.43 5.32 -20.94
N HIS A 40 -12.57 4.63 -20.79
CA HIS A 40 -13.00 4.13 -19.50
C HIS A 40 -11.98 3.17 -18.89
N PHE A 41 -11.73 3.29 -17.58
CA PHE A 41 -10.87 2.38 -16.81
C PHE A 41 -11.46 2.10 -15.43
N ASP A 42 -11.17 0.91 -14.93
CA ASP A 42 -11.53 0.46 -13.57
C ASP A 42 -10.30 0.40 -12.65
N ASN A 43 -9.09 0.39 -13.24
CA ASN A 43 -7.84 0.27 -12.52
C ASN A 43 -6.87 1.37 -12.92
N LEU A 44 -6.02 1.76 -11.98
CA LEU A 44 -4.94 2.72 -12.18
C LEU A 44 -3.60 2.08 -11.79
N GLU A 45 -2.60 2.22 -12.66
CA GLU A 45 -1.20 1.92 -12.34
C GLU A 45 -0.34 3.15 -12.57
N VAL A 46 0.41 3.54 -11.56
CA VAL A 46 1.29 4.72 -11.59
C VAL A 46 2.72 4.29 -11.35
N PHE A 47 3.59 4.76 -12.21
CA PHE A 47 5.04 4.58 -12.14
C PHE A 47 5.77 5.91 -12.05
N ASP A 48 7.08 5.84 -11.87
CA ASP A 48 7.95 7.00 -11.81
C ASP A 48 7.63 7.94 -10.61
N ASN A 49 7.74 9.25 -10.76
CA ASN A 49 7.62 10.22 -9.67
C ASN A 49 6.38 11.14 -9.77
N PHE A 50 5.28 10.61 -10.28
CA PHE A 50 4.04 11.37 -10.40
C PHE A 50 3.41 11.73 -9.04
N GLU A 51 2.83 12.92 -9.01
CA GLU A 51 1.84 13.34 -8.01
C GLU A 51 0.42 13.09 -8.54
N ILE A 52 -0.29 12.13 -8.01
CA ILE A 52 -1.63 11.75 -8.47
C ILE A 52 -2.69 12.26 -7.49
N PHE A 53 -3.69 12.91 -8.04
CA PHE A 53 -4.87 13.37 -7.32
C PHE A 53 -6.11 12.61 -7.80
N LEU A 54 -6.66 11.74 -6.95
CA LEU A 54 -7.87 10.98 -7.24
C LEU A 54 -9.10 11.82 -6.93
N ILE A 55 -10.03 11.87 -7.86
CA ILE A 55 -11.34 12.51 -7.67
C ILE A 55 -12.43 11.65 -8.31
N LYS A 56 -13.58 11.53 -7.66
CA LYS A 56 -14.73 10.81 -8.19
C LYS A 56 -15.52 11.68 -9.15
N GLY A 57 -15.94 11.10 -10.30
CA GLY A 57 -16.78 11.76 -11.27
C GLY A 57 -17.72 10.81 -12.00
N GLU A 58 -18.51 11.33 -12.93
CA GLU A 58 -19.45 10.53 -13.72
C GLU A 58 -18.76 9.83 -14.91
N LYS A 59 -17.65 10.39 -15.37
CA LYS A 59 -16.84 9.87 -16.49
C LYS A 59 -15.37 9.90 -16.11
N CYS A 60 -14.61 8.94 -16.63
CA CYS A 60 -13.16 8.95 -16.52
C CYS A 60 -12.59 10.17 -17.27
N ALA A 61 -11.65 10.87 -16.65
CA ALA A 61 -10.96 12.02 -17.23
C ALA A 61 -9.56 12.17 -16.64
N LEU A 62 -8.69 12.84 -17.38
CA LEU A 62 -7.35 13.22 -16.95
C LEU A 62 -7.14 14.71 -17.09
N GLU A 63 -6.45 15.31 -16.13
CA GLU A 63 -5.88 16.64 -16.23
C GLU A 63 -4.41 16.53 -15.81
N ILE A 64 -3.51 16.79 -16.75
CA ILE A 64 -2.06 16.69 -16.56
C ILE A 64 -1.51 18.10 -16.40
N GLU A 65 -0.96 18.39 -15.24
CA GLU A 65 -0.24 19.64 -14.96
C GLU A 65 1.25 19.32 -14.83
N ALA A 66 2.04 19.76 -15.81
CA ALA A 66 3.45 19.46 -15.90
C ALA A 66 4.26 20.62 -16.51
N ASP A 67 5.58 20.57 -16.36
CA ASP A 67 6.45 21.47 -17.13
C ASP A 67 6.23 21.20 -18.63
N ASP A 68 6.17 22.24 -19.46
CA ASP A 68 5.71 22.19 -20.85
C ASP A 68 6.46 21.16 -21.71
N ASN A 69 7.77 21.02 -21.50
CA ASN A 69 8.61 20.06 -22.20
C ASN A 69 8.45 18.60 -21.71
N LEU A 70 7.65 18.36 -20.67
CA LEU A 70 7.42 17.03 -20.12
C LEU A 70 6.21 16.34 -20.69
N HIS A 71 5.23 17.06 -21.26
CA HIS A 71 4.01 16.47 -21.82
C HIS A 71 4.30 15.41 -22.89
N GLU A 72 5.30 15.64 -23.75
CA GLU A 72 5.70 14.69 -24.80
C GLU A 72 6.30 13.36 -24.26
N VAL A 73 6.75 13.35 -23.01
CA VAL A 73 7.35 12.16 -22.39
C VAL A 73 6.41 11.48 -21.38
N ILE A 74 5.25 12.06 -21.10
CA ILE A 74 4.21 11.44 -20.28
C ILE A 74 3.42 10.46 -21.16
N SER A 75 3.32 9.21 -20.71
CA SER A 75 2.46 8.18 -21.29
C SER A 75 1.27 7.94 -20.39
N ALA A 76 0.07 8.06 -20.96
CA ALA A 76 -1.21 7.78 -20.32
C ALA A 76 -2.02 6.83 -21.22
N GLU A 77 -1.91 5.52 -20.98
CA GLU A 77 -2.47 4.50 -21.83
C GLU A 77 -3.49 3.64 -21.08
N VAL A 78 -4.64 3.36 -21.71
CA VAL A 78 -5.64 2.43 -21.19
C VAL A 78 -5.57 1.11 -21.95
N THR A 79 -5.20 0.05 -21.22
CA THR A 79 -5.16 -1.31 -21.73
C THR A 79 -5.86 -2.25 -20.75
N SER A 80 -6.77 -3.09 -21.22
CA SER A 80 -7.54 -4.03 -20.39
C SER A 80 -8.18 -3.36 -19.17
N ASN A 81 -8.88 -2.25 -19.36
CA ASN A 81 -9.50 -1.41 -18.33
C ASN A 81 -8.53 -0.87 -17.26
N THR A 82 -7.25 -0.83 -17.56
CA THR A 82 -6.22 -0.28 -16.66
C THR A 82 -5.60 0.96 -17.30
N LEU A 83 -5.73 2.09 -16.64
CA LEU A 83 -4.98 3.31 -16.96
C LEU A 83 -3.58 3.18 -16.41
N ARG A 84 -2.59 3.23 -17.26
CA ARG A 84 -1.17 3.22 -16.91
C ARG A 84 -0.58 4.60 -17.13
N LEU A 85 -0.03 5.19 -16.08
CA LEU A 85 0.68 6.46 -16.09
C LEU A 85 2.17 6.21 -15.87
N SER A 86 2.99 6.65 -16.81
CA SER A 86 4.45 6.53 -16.73
C SER A 86 5.13 7.62 -17.56
N THR A 87 6.44 7.74 -17.45
CA THR A 87 7.23 8.60 -18.35
C THR A 87 8.14 7.75 -19.23
N THR A 88 8.34 8.16 -20.48
CA THR A 88 9.27 7.50 -21.41
C THR A 88 10.73 7.83 -21.11
N LYS A 89 11.00 8.95 -20.38
CA LYS A 89 12.30 9.41 -19.93
C LYS A 89 12.36 9.54 -18.41
N ASP A 90 13.55 9.51 -17.84
CA ASP A 90 13.81 9.75 -16.41
C ASP A 90 13.71 11.26 -16.13
N VAL A 91 12.61 11.69 -15.52
CA VAL A 91 12.30 13.10 -15.26
C VAL A 91 13.02 13.59 -14.01
N SER A 92 13.75 14.67 -14.13
CA SER A 92 14.44 15.32 -13.01
C SER A 92 14.18 16.82 -12.94
N GLY A 93 14.17 17.34 -11.73
CA GLY A 93 14.06 18.78 -11.49
C GLY A 93 12.84 19.43 -12.13
N ALA A 94 11.72 18.75 -12.31
CA ALA A 94 10.44 19.34 -12.69
C ALA A 94 9.98 20.36 -11.63
N LYS A 95 9.27 21.39 -12.05
CA LYS A 95 8.51 22.27 -11.15
C LYS A 95 7.17 21.62 -10.81
N LYS A 96 6.57 20.94 -11.78
CA LYS A 96 5.32 20.19 -11.63
C LYS A 96 5.35 18.92 -12.48
N LEU A 97 4.82 17.84 -11.93
CA LEU A 97 4.54 16.59 -12.63
C LEU A 97 3.37 15.92 -11.89
N SER A 98 2.17 16.40 -12.15
CA SER A 98 0.98 15.90 -11.47
C SER A 98 -0.14 15.56 -12.44
N VAL A 99 -0.96 14.59 -12.04
CA VAL A 99 -2.14 14.18 -12.81
C VAL A 99 -3.34 14.11 -11.87
N ARG A 100 -4.38 14.84 -12.20
CA ARG A 100 -5.69 14.62 -11.62
C ARG A 100 -6.40 13.52 -12.40
N VAL A 101 -6.70 12.43 -11.71
CA VAL A 101 -7.35 11.25 -12.27
C VAL A 101 -8.78 11.22 -11.77
N THR A 102 -9.74 11.43 -12.69
CA THR A 102 -11.17 11.28 -12.39
C THR A 102 -11.58 9.84 -12.63
N TYR A 103 -12.01 9.14 -11.57
CA TYR A 103 -12.51 7.78 -11.60
C TYR A 103 -14.03 7.72 -11.40
N THR A 104 -14.65 6.59 -11.76
CA THR A 104 -16.09 6.36 -11.63
C THR A 104 -16.42 5.32 -10.56
N ASN A 105 -17.69 4.99 -10.37
CA ASN A 105 -18.13 3.95 -9.43
C ASN A 105 -17.58 2.54 -9.75
N SER A 106 -17.11 2.30 -10.97
CA SER A 106 -16.52 1.01 -11.37
C SER A 106 -15.07 0.85 -10.95
N PHE A 107 -14.45 1.86 -10.32
CA PHE A 107 -13.05 1.81 -9.90
C PHE A 107 -12.81 0.73 -8.85
N LYS A 108 -11.78 -0.10 -9.10
CA LYS A 108 -11.47 -1.30 -8.30
C LYS A 108 -10.07 -1.31 -7.71
N MET A 109 -9.08 -0.74 -8.40
CA MET A 109 -7.71 -0.88 -7.96
C MET A 109 -6.85 0.33 -8.32
N ALA A 110 -6.00 0.73 -7.38
CA ALA A 110 -4.87 1.62 -7.63
C ALA A 110 -3.55 0.93 -7.25
N VAL A 111 -2.58 0.98 -8.13
CA VAL A 111 -1.20 0.52 -7.89
C VAL A 111 -0.26 1.71 -8.02
N SER A 112 0.52 2.00 -6.99
CA SER A 112 1.56 3.02 -6.98
C SER A 112 2.94 2.39 -6.83
N ARG A 113 3.88 2.83 -7.65
CA ARG A 113 5.25 2.32 -7.69
C ARG A 113 6.28 3.45 -7.72
N ASP A 114 7.52 3.08 -7.62
CA ASP A 114 8.68 3.98 -7.65
C ASP A 114 8.57 5.08 -6.59
N ASP A 115 8.65 6.35 -6.97
CA ASP A 115 8.53 7.51 -6.08
C ASP A 115 7.16 8.21 -6.19
N SER A 116 6.14 7.54 -6.76
CA SER A 116 4.82 8.13 -6.98
C SER A 116 4.07 8.43 -5.67
N ASN A 117 3.29 9.51 -5.68
CA ASN A 117 2.41 9.88 -4.57
C ASN A 117 0.95 9.87 -5.05
N VAL A 118 0.09 9.13 -4.36
CA VAL A 118 -1.34 9.06 -4.66
C VAL A 118 -2.13 9.67 -3.51
N THR A 119 -2.92 10.70 -3.80
CA THR A 119 -3.75 11.40 -2.81
C THR A 119 -5.19 11.47 -3.29
N ALA A 120 -6.15 11.08 -2.48
CA ALA A 120 -7.56 11.33 -2.78
C ALA A 120 -7.96 12.72 -2.28
N LEU A 121 -8.52 13.55 -3.17
CA LEU A 121 -8.95 14.90 -2.84
C LEU A 121 -10.27 14.94 -2.04
N ALA A 122 -11.03 13.86 -2.09
CA ALA A 122 -12.28 13.65 -1.33
C ALA A 122 -12.34 12.22 -0.81
N GLU A 123 -13.32 11.94 0.04
CA GLU A 123 -13.55 10.58 0.53
C GLU A 123 -13.85 9.62 -0.63
N VAL A 124 -13.11 8.52 -0.69
CA VAL A 124 -13.31 7.46 -1.68
C VAL A 124 -14.46 6.57 -1.23
N ASN A 125 -15.59 6.64 -1.93
CA ASN A 125 -16.79 5.87 -1.61
C ASN A 125 -17.03 4.80 -2.68
N LEU A 126 -16.78 3.52 -2.34
CA LEU A 126 -16.88 2.35 -3.22
C LEU A 126 -17.40 1.14 -2.42
N ASP A 127 -17.87 0.10 -3.13
CA ASP A 127 -18.18 -1.17 -2.48
C ASP A 127 -16.90 -1.99 -2.24
N ASP A 128 -16.07 -2.12 -3.26
CA ASP A 128 -14.82 -2.90 -3.21
C ASP A 128 -13.68 -2.07 -3.78
N ALA A 129 -12.55 -2.01 -3.10
CA ALA A 129 -11.34 -1.45 -3.68
C ALA A 129 -10.06 -2.02 -3.08
N THR A 130 -9.05 -2.15 -3.94
CA THR A 130 -7.69 -2.59 -3.60
C THR A 130 -6.69 -1.49 -3.89
N PHE A 131 -5.87 -1.15 -2.89
CA PHE A 131 -4.75 -0.24 -3.05
C PHE A 131 -3.44 -1.01 -2.84
N LYS A 132 -2.49 -0.84 -3.77
CA LYS A 132 -1.18 -1.49 -3.71
C LYS A 132 -0.07 -0.45 -3.80
N CYS A 133 0.84 -0.48 -2.86
CA CYS A 133 1.95 0.48 -2.77
C CYS A 133 3.28 -0.28 -2.72
N TYR A 134 4.17 0.02 -3.65
CA TYR A 134 5.48 -0.62 -3.79
C TYR A 134 6.59 0.43 -3.80
N ASP A 135 7.83 -0.03 -3.72
CA ASP A 135 9.03 0.77 -3.81
C ASP A 135 9.09 1.89 -2.76
N ASN A 136 9.12 3.14 -3.15
CA ASN A 136 9.13 4.31 -2.26
C ASN A 136 7.84 5.15 -2.37
N SER A 137 6.79 4.55 -2.95
CA SER A 137 5.51 5.23 -3.21
C SER A 137 4.78 5.61 -1.92
N ARG A 138 3.88 6.58 -2.05
CA ARG A 138 3.07 7.07 -0.93
C ARG A 138 1.59 7.09 -1.28
N LEU A 139 0.76 6.79 -0.30
CA LEU A 139 -0.69 6.81 -0.42
C LEU A 139 -1.31 7.60 0.73
N PHE A 140 -2.17 8.57 0.40
CA PHE A 140 -2.93 9.36 1.37
C PHE A 140 -4.40 9.33 0.98
N ILE A 141 -5.23 8.60 1.72
CA ILE A 141 -6.66 8.50 1.42
C ILE A 141 -7.54 8.55 2.65
N ASN A 142 -8.70 9.21 2.48
CA ASN A 142 -9.89 9.02 3.30
C ASN A 142 -10.85 8.14 2.50
N ALA A 143 -11.35 7.06 3.10
CA ALA A 143 -12.13 6.05 2.39
C ALA A 143 -13.31 5.54 3.21
N ASN A 144 -14.43 5.31 2.52
CA ASN A 144 -15.59 4.58 3.02
C ASN A 144 -15.87 3.45 2.00
N ILE A 145 -15.30 2.28 2.26
CA ILE A 145 -15.27 1.15 1.31
C ILE A 145 -15.66 -0.12 2.06
N LYS A 146 -16.72 -0.80 1.58
CA LYS A 146 -17.24 -1.98 2.29
C LYS A 146 -16.17 -3.07 2.42
N ASN A 147 -15.56 -3.48 1.31
CA ASN A 147 -14.48 -4.48 1.31
C ASN A 147 -13.18 -3.80 0.85
N PHE A 148 -12.32 -3.50 1.80
CA PHE A 148 -11.08 -2.77 1.56
C PHE A 148 -9.87 -3.69 1.64
N THR A 149 -8.98 -3.61 0.64
CA THR A 149 -7.70 -4.31 0.66
C THR A 149 -6.55 -3.32 0.45
N LEU A 150 -5.55 -3.38 1.33
CA LEU A 150 -4.30 -2.64 1.21
C LEU A 150 -3.12 -3.62 1.18
N ILE A 151 -2.29 -3.51 0.17
CA ILE A 151 -1.04 -4.28 0.06
C ILE A 151 0.11 -3.28 -0.01
N THR A 152 1.05 -3.37 0.92
CA THR A 152 2.21 -2.47 0.97
C THR A 152 3.50 -3.26 1.03
N ASN A 153 4.50 -2.82 0.28
CA ASN A 153 5.81 -3.46 0.23
C ASN A 153 6.94 -2.42 0.15
N ASP A 154 8.18 -2.88 0.25
CA ASP A 154 9.42 -2.14 0.13
C ASP A 154 9.52 -0.99 1.15
N LYS A 155 9.67 0.25 0.71
CA LYS A 155 9.72 1.45 1.57
C LYS A 155 8.48 2.31 1.46
N SER A 156 7.39 1.73 0.95
CA SER A 156 6.14 2.46 0.73
C SER A 156 5.55 2.97 2.05
N LYS A 157 4.83 4.09 1.96
CA LYS A 157 4.19 4.73 3.12
C LYS A 157 2.72 4.97 2.84
N THR A 158 1.86 4.55 3.75
CA THR A 158 0.41 4.78 3.65
C THR A 158 -0.10 5.51 4.87
N GLU A 159 -0.87 6.57 4.65
CA GLU A 159 -1.72 7.22 5.65
C GLU A 159 -3.19 7.04 5.23
N LEU A 160 -3.98 6.43 6.11
CA LEU A 160 -5.33 5.96 5.80
C LEU A 160 -6.30 6.35 6.90
N ASN A 161 -7.44 6.94 6.51
CA ASN A 161 -8.62 7.05 7.35
C ASN A 161 -9.73 6.22 6.69
N LEU A 162 -10.17 5.13 7.34
CA LEU A 162 -11.03 4.12 6.74
C LEU A 162 -12.26 3.83 7.59
N LYS A 163 -13.43 3.85 6.92
CA LYS A 163 -14.62 3.12 7.35
C LYS A 163 -14.83 1.94 6.42
N SER A 164 -15.05 0.74 6.98
CA SER A 164 -15.19 -0.47 6.19
C SER A 164 -16.02 -1.51 6.93
N ASP A 165 -16.61 -2.47 6.20
CA ASP A 165 -17.22 -3.66 6.81
C ASP A 165 -16.17 -4.76 7.02
N ASP A 166 -15.24 -4.89 6.07
CA ASP A 166 -14.12 -5.84 6.13
C ASP A 166 -12.85 -5.17 5.57
N ALA A 167 -11.80 -5.12 6.36
CA ALA A 167 -10.52 -4.53 5.99
C ALA A 167 -9.39 -5.58 6.04
N VAL A 168 -8.70 -5.75 4.91
CA VAL A 168 -7.53 -6.62 4.79
C VAL A 168 -6.29 -5.77 4.53
N LEU A 169 -5.27 -5.93 5.36
CA LEU A 169 -4.00 -5.22 5.30
C LEU A 169 -2.85 -6.24 5.20
N GLU A 170 -2.07 -6.16 4.14
CA GLU A 170 -0.86 -6.97 3.95
C GLU A 170 0.36 -6.05 3.86
N LEU A 171 1.25 -6.13 4.83
CA LEU A 171 2.42 -5.27 4.93
C LEU A 171 3.69 -6.12 4.91
N SER A 172 4.64 -5.72 4.08
CA SER A 172 5.91 -6.45 4.01
C SER A 172 7.12 -5.53 3.80
N THR A 173 8.30 -6.10 3.94
CA THR A 173 9.62 -5.50 3.78
C THR A 173 9.88 -4.37 4.81
N ASN A 174 9.93 -3.11 4.40
CA ASN A 174 10.11 -1.95 5.29
C ASN A 174 8.93 -0.98 5.16
N SER A 175 7.77 -1.47 4.70
CA SER A 175 6.59 -0.62 4.51
C SER A 175 6.07 -0.08 5.85
N THR A 176 5.46 1.10 5.78
CA THR A 176 4.92 1.77 6.96
C THR A 176 3.49 2.19 6.70
N VAL A 177 2.58 1.82 7.61
CA VAL A 177 1.18 2.21 7.58
C VAL A 177 0.82 2.97 8.86
N LYS A 178 0.18 4.13 8.70
CA LYS A 178 -0.52 4.83 9.77
C LYS A 178 -1.99 4.91 9.39
N ALA A 179 -2.87 4.43 10.25
CA ALA A 179 -4.29 4.37 9.94
C ALA A 179 -5.18 4.68 11.13
N LEU A 180 -6.31 5.34 10.83
CA LEU A 180 -7.48 5.39 11.69
C LEU A 180 -8.56 4.53 11.02
N ILE A 181 -8.97 3.44 11.67
CA ILE A 181 -9.90 2.47 11.07
C ILE A 181 -11.10 2.24 11.99
N ALA A 182 -12.28 2.34 11.41
CA ALA A 182 -13.53 1.88 12.01
C ALA A 182 -14.14 0.76 11.15
N ALA A 183 -14.08 -0.47 11.64
CA ALA A 183 -14.54 -1.63 10.91
C ALA A 183 -14.96 -2.77 11.87
N PRO A 184 -16.04 -3.54 11.60
CA PRO A 184 -16.33 -4.75 12.35
C PRO A 184 -15.22 -5.79 12.29
N LYS A 185 -14.52 -5.89 11.15
CA LYS A 185 -13.45 -6.89 10.94
C LYS A 185 -12.22 -6.26 10.34
N ILE A 186 -11.08 -6.56 10.94
CA ILE A 186 -9.75 -6.22 10.39
C ILE A 186 -8.89 -7.48 10.42
N LYS A 187 -8.30 -7.80 9.26
CA LYS A 187 -7.21 -8.76 9.12
C LYS A 187 -5.94 -8.01 8.75
N CYS A 188 -4.86 -8.19 9.50
CA CYS A 188 -3.58 -7.55 9.25
C CYS A 188 -2.47 -8.60 9.29
N ASP A 189 -1.83 -8.83 8.15
CA ASP A 189 -0.67 -9.71 8.02
C ASP A 189 0.59 -8.86 7.81
N MET A 190 1.59 -9.03 8.69
CA MET A 190 2.82 -8.22 8.69
C MET A 190 4.06 -9.12 8.61
N TYR A 191 4.94 -8.81 7.68
CA TYR A 191 6.13 -9.60 7.41
C TYR A 191 7.40 -8.75 7.42
N GLN A 192 8.53 -9.38 7.70
CA GLN A 192 9.86 -8.79 7.68
C GLN A 192 9.98 -7.59 8.66
N ARG A 193 10.24 -6.38 8.17
CA ARG A 193 10.39 -5.16 8.99
C ARG A 193 9.24 -4.17 8.79
N ALA A 194 8.08 -4.68 8.38
CA ALA A 194 6.90 -3.85 8.23
C ALA A 194 6.49 -3.22 9.56
N SER A 195 5.97 -1.99 9.51
CA SER A 195 5.52 -1.25 10.67
C SER A 195 4.12 -0.71 10.46
N ALA A 196 3.24 -0.90 11.44
CA ALA A 196 1.89 -0.35 11.43
C ALA A 196 1.57 0.35 12.75
N THR A 197 0.96 1.54 12.65
CA THR A 197 0.30 2.21 13.77
C THR A 197 -1.17 2.36 13.38
N ILE A 198 -2.06 1.67 14.09
CA ILE A 198 -3.49 1.68 13.80
C ILE A 198 -4.25 2.15 15.05
N GLU A 199 -5.15 3.10 14.85
CA GLU A 199 -6.06 3.64 15.85
C GLU A 199 -7.51 3.40 15.41
N GLY A 200 -8.49 3.52 16.31
CA GLY A 200 -9.92 3.42 16.04
C GLY A 200 -10.60 2.26 16.74
N ASP A 201 -11.64 1.68 16.11
CA ASP A 201 -12.50 0.67 16.72
C ASP A 201 -12.73 -0.52 15.80
N VAL A 202 -12.68 -1.73 16.37
CA VAL A 202 -12.90 -2.99 15.64
C VAL A 202 -13.58 -4.03 16.56
N ASP A 203 -14.48 -4.84 16.00
CA ASP A 203 -15.03 -5.94 16.77
C ASP A 203 -14.06 -7.14 16.78
N ASP A 204 -13.68 -7.63 15.62
CA ASP A 204 -12.77 -8.78 15.46
C ASP A 204 -11.47 -8.36 14.73
N PHE A 205 -10.37 -8.36 15.45
CA PHE A 205 -9.04 -8.05 14.94
C PHE A 205 -8.19 -9.31 14.85
N LYS A 206 -7.78 -9.67 13.63
CA LYS A 206 -6.81 -10.76 13.39
C LYS A 206 -5.48 -10.14 12.99
N LEU A 207 -4.45 -10.35 13.80
CA LEU A 207 -3.10 -9.87 13.55
C LEU A 207 -2.13 -11.04 13.47
N ARG A 208 -1.47 -11.18 12.34
CA ARG A 208 -0.33 -12.07 12.16
C ARG A 208 0.94 -11.27 11.93
N MET A 209 1.99 -11.64 12.63
CA MET A 209 3.29 -10.95 12.55
C MET A 209 4.41 -11.96 12.45
N ASP A 210 5.34 -11.71 11.57
CA ASP A 210 6.53 -12.56 11.38
C ASP A 210 7.79 -11.71 11.23
N ASN A 211 8.94 -12.34 11.53
CA ASN A 211 10.29 -11.79 11.47
C ASN A 211 10.52 -10.63 12.46
N ASN A 212 10.67 -9.38 11.97
CA ASN A 212 11.00 -8.21 12.80
C ASN A 212 9.92 -7.12 12.68
N SER A 213 8.66 -7.51 12.42
CA SER A 213 7.58 -6.55 12.24
C SER A 213 7.18 -5.88 13.55
N THR A 214 6.64 -4.66 13.45
CA THR A 214 6.23 -3.86 14.62
C THR A 214 4.81 -3.35 14.45
N PHE A 215 3.93 -3.67 15.39
CA PHE A 215 2.55 -3.22 15.42
C PHE A 215 2.27 -2.37 16.68
N ILE A 216 1.70 -1.19 16.47
CA ILE A 216 1.29 -0.28 17.54
C ILE A 216 -0.21 -0.03 17.43
N GLY A 217 -0.99 -0.72 18.26
CA GLY A 217 -2.45 -0.62 18.32
C GLY A 217 -2.95 -0.26 19.72
N LYS A 218 -2.18 0.53 20.51
CA LYS A 218 -2.62 0.96 21.85
C LYS A 218 -3.95 1.72 21.83
N LYS A 219 -4.23 2.43 20.73
CA LYS A 219 -5.45 3.20 20.52
C LYS A 219 -6.42 2.54 19.55
N LEU A 220 -6.22 1.29 19.16
CA LEU A 220 -7.16 0.48 18.43
C LEU A 220 -7.98 -0.33 19.44
N THR A 221 -9.20 0.10 19.72
CA THR A 221 -10.11 -0.61 20.65
C THR A 221 -10.71 -1.82 19.96
N ALA A 222 -10.19 -3.01 20.25
CA ALA A 222 -10.71 -4.26 19.70
C ALA A 222 -11.54 -5.00 20.74
N LYS A 223 -12.71 -5.53 20.36
CA LYS A 223 -13.44 -6.46 21.25
C LYS A 223 -12.66 -7.75 21.38
N ASN A 224 -12.41 -8.41 20.25
CA ASN A 224 -11.66 -9.65 20.19
C ASN A 224 -10.37 -9.47 19.38
N VAL A 225 -9.26 -9.93 19.91
CA VAL A 225 -7.97 -9.96 19.22
C VAL A 225 -7.50 -11.40 19.07
N SER A 226 -7.20 -11.82 17.84
CA SER A 226 -6.47 -13.05 17.54
C SER A 226 -5.07 -12.68 17.08
N LEU A 227 -4.07 -12.95 17.92
CA LEU A 227 -2.68 -12.56 17.70
C LEU A 227 -1.81 -13.79 17.47
N ILE A 228 -1.18 -13.86 16.30
CA ILE A 228 -0.17 -14.87 15.96
C ILE A 228 1.13 -14.14 15.72
N MET A 229 2.18 -14.52 16.47
CA MET A 229 3.50 -13.89 16.36
C MET A 229 4.62 -14.91 16.22
N GLU A 230 5.51 -14.64 15.28
CA GLU A 230 6.70 -15.45 15.03
C GLU A 230 7.94 -14.54 14.89
N GLY A 231 9.13 -15.14 15.05
CA GLY A 231 10.40 -14.43 14.89
C GLY A 231 10.70 -13.44 16.01
N SER A 232 11.09 -12.22 15.70
CA SER A 232 11.43 -11.16 16.65
C SER A 232 10.46 -9.97 16.57
N SER A 233 9.17 -10.27 16.42
CA SER A 233 8.11 -9.28 16.23
C SER A 233 7.73 -8.60 17.55
N LYS A 234 7.24 -7.36 17.46
CA LYS A 234 6.79 -6.56 18.60
C LYS A 234 5.37 -6.04 18.38
N ALA A 235 4.44 -6.40 19.25
CA ALA A 235 3.04 -5.96 19.17
C ALA A 235 2.60 -5.21 20.43
N THR A 236 1.88 -4.11 20.22
CA THR A 236 1.08 -3.45 21.26
C THR A 236 -0.38 -3.55 20.87
N VAL A 237 -1.20 -4.25 21.63
CA VAL A 237 -2.61 -4.49 21.35
C VAL A 237 -3.50 -4.10 22.51
N PHE A 238 -4.73 -3.69 22.21
CA PHE A 238 -5.77 -3.40 23.20
C PHE A 238 -6.97 -4.31 22.93
N ALA A 239 -7.32 -5.16 23.89
CA ALA A 239 -8.50 -6.05 23.80
C ALA A 239 -9.45 -5.81 24.97
N VAL A 240 -10.74 -5.64 24.62
CA VAL A 240 -11.82 -5.43 25.60
C VAL A 240 -12.31 -6.75 26.17
N ASP A 241 -12.68 -7.71 25.31
CA ASP A 241 -13.33 -8.95 25.69
C ASP A 241 -12.37 -10.13 25.71
N LYS A 242 -11.56 -10.32 24.63
CA LYS A 242 -10.68 -11.48 24.49
C LYS A 242 -9.40 -11.18 23.72
N LEU A 243 -8.26 -11.70 24.21
CA LEU A 243 -7.01 -11.86 23.47
C LEU A 243 -6.68 -13.35 23.36
N SER A 244 -6.77 -13.91 22.14
CA SER A 244 -6.26 -15.24 21.81
C SER A 244 -4.85 -15.10 21.28
N LEU A 245 -3.89 -15.82 21.88
CA LEU A 245 -2.45 -15.62 21.64
C LEU A 245 -1.76 -16.91 21.23
N GLU A 246 -1.09 -16.85 20.08
CA GLU A 246 -0.08 -17.83 19.66
C GLU A 246 1.21 -17.08 19.41
N ALA A 247 2.29 -17.42 20.14
CA ALA A 247 3.56 -16.72 20.01
C ALA A 247 4.75 -17.67 20.12
N SER A 248 5.78 -17.37 19.33
CA SER A 248 7.05 -18.08 19.31
C SER A 248 8.22 -17.16 18.94
N GLY A 249 9.44 -17.67 19.08
CA GLY A 249 10.68 -16.94 18.79
C GLY A 249 11.04 -15.94 19.90
N LYS A 250 11.43 -14.72 19.51
CA LYS A 250 11.77 -13.61 20.43
C LYS A 250 10.71 -12.52 20.41
N SER A 251 9.43 -12.94 20.34
CA SER A 251 8.31 -12.01 20.24
C SER A 251 8.05 -11.26 21.53
N GLU A 252 7.75 -9.96 21.45
CA GLU A 252 7.42 -9.11 22.58
C GLU A 252 6.00 -8.54 22.46
N ILE A 253 5.13 -8.82 23.44
CA ILE A 253 3.72 -8.44 23.43
C ILE A 253 3.43 -7.48 24.58
N PHE A 254 2.86 -6.30 24.27
CA PHE A 254 2.28 -5.37 25.22
C PHE A 254 0.76 -5.43 25.11
N PHE A 255 0.13 -6.00 26.10
CA PHE A 255 -1.31 -6.18 26.16
C PHE A 255 -1.97 -5.12 27.04
N HIS A 256 -2.85 -4.32 26.46
CA HIS A 256 -3.72 -3.35 27.14
C HIS A 256 -5.18 -3.82 27.14
N GLY A 257 -5.98 -3.24 28.05
CA GLY A 257 -7.40 -3.60 28.19
C GLY A 257 -7.63 -4.71 29.22
N ASN A 258 -8.88 -5.13 29.39
CA ASN A 258 -9.30 -6.10 30.40
C ASN A 258 -9.74 -7.45 29.81
N GLY A 259 -9.53 -7.64 28.51
CA GLY A 259 -9.93 -8.86 27.82
C GLY A 259 -9.34 -10.13 28.44
N LYS A 260 -10.12 -11.20 28.41
CA LYS A 260 -9.68 -12.53 28.84
C LYS A 260 -8.52 -13.00 27.96
N LEU A 261 -7.39 -13.33 28.56
CA LEU A 261 -6.24 -13.90 27.88
C LEU A 261 -6.46 -15.43 27.69
N ASP A 262 -6.37 -15.88 26.43
CA ASP A 262 -6.47 -17.27 26.01
C ASP A 262 -5.19 -17.65 25.24
N VAL A 263 -4.24 -18.28 25.94
CA VAL A 263 -2.93 -18.63 25.39
C VAL A 263 -3.01 -20.01 24.77
N LYS A 264 -2.85 -20.10 23.45
CA LYS A 264 -2.83 -21.33 22.67
C LYS A 264 -1.42 -21.90 22.51
N ARG A 265 -0.46 -21.00 22.31
CA ARG A 265 0.96 -21.33 22.16
C ARG A 265 1.81 -20.20 22.74
N PHE A 266 2.82 -20.57 23.52
CA PHE A 266 3.77 -19.61 24.11
C PHE A 266 5.09 -20.33 24.33
N VAL A 267 6.00 -20.24 23.38
CA VAL A 267 7.23 -21.02 23.36
C VAL A 267 8.42 -20.14 22.99
N ASP A 268 9.63 -20.63 23.27
CA ASP A 268 10.90 -19.95 23.09
C ASP A 268 11.04 -18.71 24.02
N ASP A 269 11.69 -17.63 23.55
CA ASP A 269 11.99 -16.42 24.32
C ASP A 269 10.86 -15.36 24.24
N VAL A 270 9.59 -15.78 24.20
CA VAL A 270 8.44 -14.86 24.13
C VAL A 270 8.23 -14.13 25.45
N SER A 271 7.95 -12.83 25.37
CA SER A 271 7.56 -12.05 26.54
C SER A 271 6.19 -11.40 26.38
N LEU A 272 5.38 -11.44 27.46
CA LEU A 272 4.06 -10.81 27.52
C LEU A 272 4.01 -9.86 28.70
N HIS A 273 3.73 -8.60 28.41
CA HIS A 273 3.63 -7.52 29.38
C HIS A 273 2.19 -7.00 29.44
N LYS A 274 1.52 -7.24 30.57
CA LYS A 274 0.25 -6.58 30.86
C LYS A 274 0.52 -5.13 31.22
N ARG A 275 -0.16 -4.19 30.56
CA ARG A 275 -0.04 -2.76 30.83
C ARG A 275 -1.39 -2.19 31.28
N SER A 276 -1.36 -1.33 32.29
CA SER A 276 -2.50 -0.46 32.60
C SER A 276 -2.73 0.53 31.45
N ARG A 277 -3.93 1.03 31.34
CA ARG A 277 -4.34 2.02 30.33
C ARG A 277 -3.45 3.25 30.29
#